data_e46f4c571fe5865e746a95e658c40766
#
_entry.id   e46f4c571fe5865e746a95e658c40766
#
_cell.length_a   1.000
_cell.length_b   1.000
_cell.length_c   1.000
_cell.angle_alpha   90.00
_cell.angle_beta   90.00
_cell.angle_gamma   90.00
#
_symmetry.space_group_name_H-M   'P 1'
#
loop_
_entity.id
_entity.type
_entity.pdbx_description
1 polymer ?
#
loop_
_entity_poly.entity_id
_entity_poly.type
_entity_poly.pdbx_seq_one_letter_code
_entity_poly.pdbx_strand_id
1 'polypeptide(L)'
;DEVRADLLKVKSLLPGSHRINLHEVYGDFGGKKVDRDEVTPDHFTSWMQWAKENGLKLDFNSTSFSHPKSGMLTLANPDDSIREFWVEHTRRCRWIADEMGKYQNDPCIMNLWIHDGSKDTTVNRLYYRRLLEQSLDRIFATEYRHMKDCIEAKLFGIGAESYTVGSYDFYLGYGVKHNKIVTLDTGHFHLTESIADKISSLLLFTPEI
;
A
#
# COMPACT_ATOMS: atom_id res chain seq x y z
N ASP A 1 20.76 3.31 9.39
CA ASP A 1 20.97 3.14 10.83
C ASP A 1 20.22 4.18 11.68
N GLU A 2 20.10 5.42 11.23
CA GLU A 2 19.38 6.50 11.92
C GLU A 2 17.90 6.14 12.13
N VAL A 3 17.20 5.71 11.07
CA VAL A 3 15.79 5.28 11.15
C VAL A 3 15.60 4.17 12.19
N ARG A 4 16.49 3.19 12.22
CA ARG A 4 16.40 2.09 13.19
C ARG A 4 16.60 2.58 14.64
N ALA A 5 17.51 3.52 14.85
CA ALA A 5 17.72 4.14 16.15
C ALA A 5 16.49 4.92 16.62
N ASP A 6 15.87 5.69 15.74
CA ASP A 6 14.65 6.44 16.03
C ASP A 6 13.47 5.51 16.37
N LEU A 7 13.30 4.43 15.63
CA LEU A 7 12.28 3.42 15.90
C LEU A 7 12.45 2.75 17.27
N LEU A 8 13.68 2.44 17.67
CA LEU A 8 13.97 1.93 19.02
C LEU A 8 13.71 2.98 20.11
N LYS A 9 13.99 4.24 19.82
CA LYS A 9 13.66 5.35 20.72
C LYS A 9 12.14 5.46 20.90
N VAL A 10 11.37 5.44 19.83
CA VAL A 10 9.89 5.44 19.88
C VAL A 10 9.39 4.26 20.70
N LYS A 11 9.88 3.05 20.44
CA LYS A 11 9.53 1.84 21.21
C LYS A 11 9.82 2.01 22.71
N SER A 12 10.90 2.68 23.09
CA SER A 12 11.24 2.90 24.49
C SER A 12 10.32 3.88 25.21
N LEU A 13 9.60 4.72 24.46
CA LEU A 13 8.73 5.77 25.00
C LEU A 13 7.26 5.36 25.04
N LEU A 14 6.85 4.45 24.15
CA LEU A 14 5.47 4.01 24.03
C LEU A 14 5.31 2.57 24.51
N PRO A 15 4.44 2.31 25.49
CA PRO A 15 4.17 0.94 25.93
C PRO A 15 3.36 0.17 24.87
N GLY A 16 3.53 -1.15 24.84
CA GLY A 16 2.73 -2.05 24.00
C GLY A 16 3.53 -2.79 22.94
N SER A 17 2.84 -3.47 22.06
CA SER A 17 3.41 -4.14 20.89
C SER A 17 3.48 -3.16 19.71
N HIS A 18 4.57 -3.19 18.97
CA HIS A 18 4.80 -2.26 17.87
C HIS A 18 4.96 -2.97 16.53
N ARG A 19 4.37 -2.38 15.51
CA ARG A 19 4.53 -2.76 14.12
C ARG A 19 5.15 -1.58 13.36
N ILE A 20 5.95 -1.87 12.36
CA ILE A 20 6.61 -0.88 11.51
C ILE A 20 6.15 -1.11 10.10
N ASN A 21 5.61 -0.09 9.49
CA ASN A 21 5.20 -0.14 8.10
C ASN A 21 6.36 0.34 7.21
N LEU A 22 6.99 -0.60 6.51
CA LEU A 22 8.11 -0.31 5.61
C LEU A 22 7.60 -0.02 4.20
N HIS A 23 8.31 0.88 3.53
CA HIS A 23 8.19 1.07 2.08
C HIS A 23 9.33 0.34 1.35
N GLU A 24 9.13 0.01 0.08
CA GLU A 24 10.15 -0.68 -0.72
C GLU A 24 11.47 0.11 -0.83
N VAL A 25 11.42 1.44 -0.71
CA VAL A 25 12.62 2.30 -0.75
C VAL A 25 13.61 2.04 0.40
N TYR A 26 13.17 1.37 1.46
CA TYR A 26 14.03 0.99 2.59
C TYR A 26 14.77 -0.33 2.39
N GLY A 27 14.67 -0.93 1.20
CA GLY A 27 15.42 -2.14 0.86
C GLY A 27 16.94 -1.94 0.96
N ASP A 28 17.64 -2.98 1.39
CA ASP A 28 19.09 -3.01 1.35
C ASP A 28 19.56 -3.50 -0.01
N PHE A 29 19.92 -2.56 -0.87
CA PHE A 29 20.32 -2.84 -2.25
C PHE A 29 21.84 -3.01 -2.41
N GLY A 30 22.63 -2.94 -1.33
CA GLY A 30 24.08 -3.11 -1.38
C GLY A 30 24.78 -2.11 -2.33
N GLY A 31 24.25 -0.91 -2.46
CA GLY A 31 24.76 0.12 -3.37
C GLY A 31 24.45 -0.11 -4.86
N LYS A 32 23.69 -1.15 -5.20
CA LYS A 32 23.24 -1.41 -6.57
C LYS A 32 21.98 -0.62 -6.88
N LYS A 33 21.81 -0.23 -8.14
CA LYS A 33 20.55 0.31 -8.64
C LYS A 33 19.63 -0.86 -8.95
N VAL A 34 18.53 -0.96 -8.20
CA VAL A 34 17.45 -1.93 -8.40
C VAL A 34 16.19 -1.13 -8.72
N ASP A 35 15.51 -1.44 -9.81
CA ASP A 35 14.26 -0.77 -10.16
C ASP A 35 13.11 -1.40 -9.36
N ARG A 36 11.98 -0.70 -9.30
CA ARG A 36 10.84 -1.09 -8.45
C ARG A 36 10.19 -2.41 -8.87
N ASP A 37 10.22 -2.73 -10.15
CA ASP A 37 9.77 -4.01 -10.68
C ASP A 37 10.81 -5.14 -10.57
N GLU A 38 11.95 -4.88 -9.89
CA GLU A 38 13.03 -5.86 -9.67
C GLU A 38 13.25 -6.18 -8.19
N VAL A 39 12.58 -5.49 -7.26
CA VAL A 39 12.74 -5.73 -5.81
C VAL A 39 12.35 -7.15 -5.41
N THR A 40 13.06 -7.70 -4.43
CA THR A 40 12.85 -9.06 -3.93
C THR A 40 12.89 -9.10 -2.40
N PRO A 41 12.39 -10.17 -1.75
CA PRO A 41 12.49 -10.33 -0.29
C PRO A 41 13.91 -10.26 0.25
N ASP A 42 14.92 -10.66 -0.53
CA ASP A 42 16.33 -10.64 -0.10
C ASP A 42 16.78 -9.24 0.29
N HIS A 43 16.28 -8.21 -0.39
CA HIS A 43 16.58 -6.81 -0.07
C HIS A 43 16.05 -6.36 1.30
N PHE A 44 15.20 -7.15 1.95
CA PHE A 44 14.59 -6.84 3.24
C PHE A 44 15.02 -7.79 4.37
N THR A 45 15.92 -8.72 4.08
CA THR A 45 16.41 -9.70 5.07
C THR A 45 16.99 -9.02 6.32
N SER A 46 17.75 -7.94 6.14
CA SER A 46 18.32 -7.17 7.25
C SER A 46 17.25 -6.50 8.13
N TRP A 47 16.12 -6.10 7.56
CA TRP A 47 14.98 -5.55 8.29
C TRP A 47 14.22 -6.63 9.06
N MET A 48 13.98 -7.78 8.43
CA MET A 48 13.32 -8.92 9.09
C MET A 48 14.10 -9.42 10.29
N GLN A 49 15.42 -9.56 10.14
CA GLN A 49 16.29 -9.97 11.22
C GLN A 49 16.30 -8.93 12.36
N TRP A 50 16.53 -7.66 12.04
CA TRP A 50 16.57 -6.59 13.02
C TRP A 50 15.25 -6.43 13.77
N ALA A 51 14.11 -6.51 13.09
CA ALA A 51 12.79 -6.42 13.71
C ALA A 51 12.58 -7.57 14.72
N LYS A 52 12.93 -8.80 14.32
CA LYS A 52 12.85 -9.97 15.20
C LYS A 52 13.71 -9.83 16.45
N GLU A 53 14.96 -9.40 16.29
CA GLU A 53 15.90 -9.18 17.41
C GLU A 53 15.40 -8.12 18.39
N ASN A 54 14.62 -7.16 17.91
CA ASN A 54 14.09 -6.07 18.71
C ASN A 54 12.61 -6.28 19.12
N GLY A 55 12.03 -7.46 18.88
CA GLY A 55 10.64 -7.75 19.24
C GLY A 55 9.64 -6.81 18.57
N LEU A 56 9.87 -6.49 17.29
CA LEU A 56 9.03 -5.68 16.43
C LEU A 56 8.41 -6.55 15.34
N LYS A 57 7.29 -6.13 14.81
CA LYS A 57 6.65 -6.72 13.62
C LYS A 57 6.75 -5.76 12.44
N LEU A 58 6.73 -6.30 11.23
CA LEU A 58 6.79 -5.54 9.99
C LEU A 58 5.48 -5.63 9.23
N ASP A 59 5.08 -4.50 8.70
CA ASP A 59 4.09 -4.34 7.65
C ASP A 59 4.75 -3.69 6.43
N PHE A 60 4.07 -3.65 5.29
CA PHE A 60 4.70 -3.23 4.05
C PHE A 60 3.78 -2.36 3.18
N ASN A 61 4.36 -1.39 2.49
CA ASN A 61 3.68 -0.54 1.50
C ASN A 61 4.34 -0.65 0.13
N SER A 62 3.51 -0.68 -0.91
CA SER A 62 3.98 -0.31 -2.24
C SER A 62 4.19 1.21 -2.33
N THR A 63 5.13 1.65 -3.15
CA THR A 63 5.41 3.07 -3.35
C THR A 63 5.38 3.42 -4.83
N SER A 64 4.32 4.08 -5.26
CA SER A 64 4.09 4.41 -6.67
C SER A 64 4.47 5.84 -7.05
N PHE A 65 5.09 6.61 -6.16
CA PHE A 65 5.54 7.98 -6.40
C PHE A 65 7.07 8.10 -6.44
N SER A 66 7.59 9.28 -6.80
CA SER A 66 9.04 9.57 -6.86
C SER A 66 9.82 8.65 -7.80
N HIS A 67 9.25 8.34 -8.95
CA HIS A 67 9.85 7.51 -10.00
C HIS A 67 9.55 8.12 -11.38
N PRO A 68 10.43 8.00 -12.41
CA PRO A 68 10.16 8.56 -13.74
C PRO A 68 8.85 8.10 -14.39
N LYS A 69 8.39 6.88 -14.08
CA LYS A 69 7.10 6.34 -14.55
C LYS A 69 5.91 6.74 -13.66
N SER A 70 6.11 7.57 -12.63
CA SER A 70 5.07 7.95 -11.66
C SER A 70 4.23 9.15 -12.08
N GLY A 71 4.05 9.49 -13.30
CA GLY A 71 3.27 10.67 -13.71
C GLY A 71 1.99 10.92 -12.88
N MET A 72 0.95 11.48 -13.42
CA MET A 72 -0.34 11.63 -12.72
C MET A 72 -1.07 10.29 -12.51
N LEU A 73 -0.73 9.26 -13.29
CA LEU A 73 -1.38 7.97 -13.30
C LEU A 73 -0.34 6.84 -13.31
N THR A 74 -0.58 5.81 -12.50
CA THR A 74 0.23 4.61 -12.38
C THR A 74 -0.58 3.36 -12.74
N LEU A 75 -1.31 2.78 -11.81
CA LEU A 75 -2.18 1.60 -12.03
C LEU A 75 -3.41 1.91 -12.91
N ALA A 76 -3.79 3.18 -13.04
CA ALA A 76 -4.84 3.63 -13.94
C ALA A 76 -4.31 4.30 -15.21
N ASN A 77 -3.04 4.15 -15.54
CA ASN A 77 -2.43 4.78 -16.71
C ASN A 77 -2.99 4.17 -18.01
N PRO A 78 -3.36 4.99 -19.03
CA PRO A 78 -3.74 4.47 -20.35
C PRO A 78 -2.64 3.70 -21.07
N ASP A 79 -1.37 4.00 -20.80
CA ASP A 79 -0.22 3.26 -21.34
C ASP A 79 -0.07 1.92 -20.62
N ASP A 80 -0.24 0.83 -21.35
CA ASP A 80 -0.13 -0.53 -20.85
C ASP A 80 1.25 -0.83 -20.27
N SER A 81 2.33 -0.29 -20.83
CA SER A 81 3.68 -0.54 -20.38
C SER A 81 3.94 0.09 -19.00
N ILE A 82 3.34 1.25 -18.73
CA ILE A 82 3.41 1.91 -17.43
C ILE A 82 2.58 1.14 -16.40
N ARG A 83 1.36 0.71 -16.78
CA ARG A 83 0.54 -0.12 -15.87
C ARG A 83 1.22 -1.44 -15.54
N GLU A 84 1.82 -2.11 -16.53
CA GLU A 84 2.54 -3.36 -16.35
C GLU A 84 3.65 -3.23 -15.32
N PHE A 85 4.46 -2.18 -15.43
CA PHE A 85 5.54 -1.88 -14.49
C PHE A 85 5.01 -1.75 -13.05
N TRP A 86 3.91 -1.00 -12.85
CA TRP A 86 3.35 -0.79 -11.52
C TRP A 86 2.58 -1.99 -10.98
N VAL A 87 1.95 -2.79 -11.84
CA VAL A 87 1.36 -4.07 -11.48
C VAL A 87 2.45 -5.02 -10.98
N GLU A 88 3.57 -5.15 -11.72
CA GLU A 88 4.69 -6.00 -11.31
C GLU A 88 5.33 -5.50 -10.01
N HIS A 89 5.57 -4.20 -9.86
CA HIS A 89 6.03 -3.61 -8.61
C HIS A 89 5.16 -4.03 -7.43
N THR A 90 3.84 -3.86 -7.55
CA THR A 90 2.91 -4.18 -6.46
C THR A 90 2.86 -5.68 -6.17
N ARG A 91 2.94 -6.53 -7.19
CA ARG A 91 3.04 -7.99 -7.03
C ARG A 91 4.28 -8.39 -6.24
N ARG A 92 5.42 -7.76 -6.52
CA ARG A 92 6.66 -7.98 -5.75
C ARG A 92 6.54 -7.51 -4.31
N CYS A 93 5.92 -6.36 -4.08
CA CYS A 93 5.64 -5.89 -2.72
C CYS A 93 4.78 -6.88 -1.92
N ARG A 94 3.79 -7.51 -2.55
CA ARG A 94 2.98 -8.57 -1.94
C ARG A 94 3.79 -9.84 -1.64
N TRP A 95 4.67 -10.25 -2.55
CA TRP A 95 5.60 -11.36 -2.29
C TRP A 95 6.53 -11.05 -1.12
N ILE A 96 7.10 -9.84 -1.06
CA ILE A 96 7.93 -9.39 0.07
C ILE A 96 7.13 -9.43 1.38
N ALA A 97 5.90 -8.94 1.38
CA ALA A 97 5.03 -8.96 2.55
C ALA A 97 4.72 -10.39 3.02
N ASP A 98 4.50 -11.34 2.11
CA ASP A 98 4.26 -12.75 2.47
C ASP A 98 5.50 -13.36 3.12
N GLU A 99 6.69 -13.14 2.60
CA GLU A 99 7.94 -13.62 3.20
C GLU A 99 8.22 -12.93 4.56
N MET A 100 7.90 -11.64 4.73
CA MET A 100 7.96 -10.97 6.02
C MET A 100 7.01 -11.62 7.03
N GLY A 101 5.76 -11.85 6.64
CA GLY A 101 4.76 -12.49 7.51
C GLY A 101 5.16 -13.89 7.92
N LYS A 102 5.68 -14.68 6.99
CA LYS A 102 6.23 -16.02 7.25
C LYS A 102 7.41 -15.97 8.21
N TYR A 103 8.35 -15.04 8.01
CA TYR A 103 9.55 -14.91 8.86
C TYR A 103 9.19 -14.52 10.31
N GLN A 104 8.22 -13.63 10.49
CA GLN A 104 7.78 -13.16 11.81
C GLN A 104 6.70 -14.03 12.46
N ASN A 105 6.22 -15.07 11.78
CA ASN A 105 5.11 -15.96 12.19
C ASN A 105 3.87 -15.16 12.63
N ASP A 106 3.53 -14.13 11.86
CA ASP A 106 2.39 -13.24 12.07
C ASP A 106 2.09 -12.52 10.76
N PRO A 107 0.84 -12.43 10.30
CA PRO A 107 0.55 -11.83 9.01
C PRO A 107 1.14 -10.42 8.85
N CYS A 108 1.81 -10.19 7.74
CA CYS A 108 2.24 -8.85 7.33
C CYS A 108 1.08 -8.15 6.62
N ILE A 109 0.77 -6.93 7.03
CA ILE A 109 -0.22 -6.11 6.33
C ILE A 109 0.48 -5.43 5.17
N MET A 110 0.00 -5.68 3.95
CA MET A 110 0.49 -5.03 2.74
C MET A 110 -0.51 -3.97 2.28
N ASN A 111 -0.18 -2.71 2.48
CA ASN A 111 -1.05 -1.59 2.13
C ASN A 111 -0.75 -1.09 0.72
N LEU A 112 -1.78 -1.01 -0.11
CA LEU A 112 -1.72 -0.45 -1.46
C LEU A 112 -2.36 0.94 -1.45
N TRP A 113 -1.53 1.94 -1.63
CA TRP A 113 -1.92 3.32 -1.87
C TRP A 113 -1.33 3.81 -3.19
N ILE A 114 -2.12 4.52 -3.98
CA ILE A 114 -1.69 5.18 -5.22
C ILE A 114 -2.15 6.63 -5.26
N HIS A 115 -1.39 7.47 -5.95
CA HIS A 115 -1.72 8.88 -6.11
C HIS A 115 -2.54 9.19 -7.36
N ASP A 116 -2.97 8.21 -8.11
CA ASP A 116 -3.61 8.35 -9.42
C ASP A 116 -4.80 9.30 -9.38
N GLY A 117 -4.72 10.36 -10.17
CA GLY A 117 -5.73 11.41 -10.21
C GLY A 117 -5.43 12.47 -11.26
N SER A 118 -6.26 13.50 -11.33
CA SER A 118 -6.10 14.64 -12.23
C SER A 118 -6.48 15.94 -11.54
N LYS A 119 -5.70 16.98 -11.77
CA LYS A 119 -6.00 18.35 -11.31
C LYS A 119 -7.12 19.00 -12.12
N ASP A 120 -7.33 18.55 -13.34
CA ASP A 120 -8.37 19.03 -14.22
C ASP A 120 -9.66 18.22 -14.07
N THR A 121 -10.76 18.76 -14.58
CA THR A 121 -12.02 18.03 -14.64
C THR A 121 -11.92 16.87 -15.61
N THR A 122 -11.87 15.65 -15.10
CA THR A 122 -11.77 14.44 -15.91
C THR A 122 -13.11 14.09 -16.54
N VAL A 123 -13.15 14.02 -17.88
CA VAL A 123 -14.37 13.71 -18.62
C VAL A 123 -14.77 12.24 -18.48
N ASN A 124 -13.82 11.33 -18.65
CA ASN A 124 -14.09 9.88 -18.65
C ASN A 124 -13.60 9.19 -17.37
N ARG A 125 -14.21 9.53 -16.25
CA ARG A 125 -13.85 8.97 -14.92
C ARG A 125 -14.00 7.45 -14.85
N LEU A 126 -15.02 6.90 -15.49
CA LEU A 126 -15.26 5.46 -15.52
C LEU A 126 -14.13 4.69 -16.22
N TYR A 127 -13.56 5.25 -17.28
CA TYR A 127 -12.45 4.63 -18.00
C TYR A 127 -11.23 4.38 -17.09
N TYR A 128 -10.78 5.40 -16.37
CA TYR A 128 -9.64 5.26 -15.47
C TYR A 128 -9.93 4.31 -14.31
N ARG A 129 -11.15 4.30 -13.77
CA ARG A 129 -11.56 3.33 -12.75
C ARG A 129 -11.56 1.89 -13.26
N ARG A 130 -11.96 1.66 -14.51
CA ARG A 130 -11.85 0.34 -15.15
C ARG A 130 -10.40 -0.11 -15.33
N LEU A 131 -9.50 0.81 -15.68
CA LEU A 131 -8.07 0.50 -15.76
C LEU A 131 -7.51 0.13 -14.37
N LEU A 132 -7.89 0.87 -13.35
CA LEU A 132 -7.50 0.54 -11.96
C LEU A 132 -8.07 -0.82 -11.53
N GLU A 133 -9.37 -1.09 -11.76
CA GLU A 133 -9.99 -2.38 -11.46
C GLU A 133 -9.22 -3.53 -12.12
N GLN A 134 -8.94 -3.44 -13.42
CA GLN A 134 -8.16 -4.44 -14.17
C GLN A 134 -6.75 -4.64 -13.58
N SER A 135 -6.09 -3.57 -13.18
CA SER A 135 -4.76 -3.65 -12.55
C SER A 135 -4.84 -4.34 -11.19
N LEU A 136 -5.82 -4.01 -10.36
CA LEU A 136 -6.05 -4.63 -9.06
C LEU A 136 -6.38 -6.12 -9.21
N ASP A 137 -7.26 -6.50 -10.14
CA ASP A 137 -7.59 -7.90 -10.41
C ASP A 137 -6.34 -8.72 -10.77
N ARG A 138 -5.43 -8.15 -11.53
CA ARG A 138 -4.16 -8.78 -11.88
C ARG A 138 -3.18 -8.86 -10.71
N ILE A 139 -3.11 -7.81 -9.89
CA ILE A 139 -2.28 -7.77 -8.67
C ILE A 139 -2.76 -8.85 -7.69
N PHE A 140 -4.06 -8.97 -7.48
CA PHE A 140 -4.65 -9.87 -6.50
C PHE A 140 -4.97 -11.28 -7.02
N ALA A 141 -4.63 -11.59 -8.26
CA ALA A 141 -4.83 -12.92 -8.86
C ALA A 141 -4.09 -14.05 -8.12
N THR A 142 -2.97 -13.73 -7.46
CA THR A 142 -2.22 -14.68 -6.63
C THR A 142 -2.60 -14.48 -5.17
N GLU A 143 -3.02 -15.53 -4.50
CA GLU A 143 -3.27 -15.52 -3.06
C GLU A 143 -1.99 -15.86 -2.28
N TYR A 144 -1.81 -15.19 -1.14
CA TYR A 144 -0.73 -15.41 -0.20
C TYR A 144 -1.29 -15.82 1.16
N ARG A 145 -0.50 -16.52 1.98
CA ARG A 145 -0.96 -17.10 3.25
C ARG A 145 -0.49 -16.34 4.48
N HIS A 146 0.63 -15.62 4.34
CA HIS A 146 1.31 -14.99 5.47
C HIS A 146 1.20 -13.46 5.42
N MET A 147 0.34 -12.94 4.56
CA MET A 147 0.08 -11.51 4.47
C MET A 147 -1.41 -11.25 4.28
N LYS A 148 -1.81 -10.00 4.52
CA LYS A 148 -3.16 -9.50 4.26
C LYS A 148 -3.08 -8.29 3.35
N ASP A 149 -3.92 -8.29 2.32
CA ASP A 149 -4.03 -7.16 1.39
C ASP A 149 -4.92 -6.07 1.96
N CYS A 150 -4.37 -4.86 2.07
CA CYS A 150 -5.12 -3.65 2.35
C CYS A 150 -5.10 -2.71 1.15
N ILE A 151 -6.20 -2.01 0.93
CA ILE A 151 -6.34 -0.98 -0.10
C ILE A 151 -6.74 0.33 0.57
N GLU A 152 -6.01 1.39 0.25
CA GLU A 152 -6.17 2.69 0.90
C GLU A 152 -6.72 3.72 -0.08
N ALA A 153 -7.83 4.33 0.31
CA ALA A 153 -8.44 5.41 -0.44
C ALA A 153 -7.69 6.73 -0.23
N LYS A 154 -7.88 7.65 -1.16
CA LYS A 154 -7.42 9.03 -1.01
C LYS A 154 -8.53 10.01 -1.39
N LEU A 155 -8.51 11.18 -0.77
CA LEU A 155 -9.40 12.30 -1.12
C LEU A 155 -8.78 13.12 -2.25
N PHE A 156 -7.48 13.36 -2.15
CA PHE A 156 -6.64 14.07 -3.13
C PHE A 156 -5.25 13.42 -3.15
N GLY A 157 -4.45 13.65 -4.18
CA GLY A 157 -3.14 13.04 -4.32
C GLY A 157 -2.02 13.82 -3.65
N ILE A 158 -0.86 13.86 -4.36
CA ILE A 158 0.30 14.67 -3.96
C ILE A 158 0.07 16.15 -4.33
N GLY A 159 -1.16 16.56 -4.39
CA GLY A 159 -1.61 17.91 -4.71
C GLY A 159 -3.12 17.97 -4.66
N ALA A 160 -3.69 19.12 -5.01
CA ALA A 160 -5.14 19.30 -5.03
C ALA A 160 -5.71 18.80 -6.37
N GLU A 161 -5.96 17.50 -6.47
CA GLU A 161 -6.65 16.91 -7.62
C GLU A 161 -8.16 17.11 -7.51
N SER A 162 -8.79 17.45 -8.64
CA SER A 162 -10.25 17.51 -8.75
C SER A 162 -10.87 16.12 -8.95
N TYR A 163 -10.06 15.13 -9.32
CA TYR A 163 -10.46 13.75 -9.55
C TYR A 163 -9.42 12.77 -9.02
N THR A 164 -9.87 11.85 -8.19
CA THR A 164 -9.10 10.74 -7.64
C THR A 164 -9.65 9.43 -8.20
N VAL A 165 -8.81 8.61 -8.81
CA VAL A 165 -9.22 7.31 -9.36
C VAL A 165 -9.59 6.36 -8.23
N GLY A 166 -8.69 6.21 -7.26
CA GLY A 166 -8.86 5.40 -6.05
C GLY A 166 -9.58 6.16 -4.94
N SER A 167 -10.83 6.60 -5.17
CA SER A 167 -11.66 7.23 -4.15
C SER A 167 -12.15 6.22 -3.12
N TYR A 168 -12.61 6.71 -1.95
CA TYR A 168 -13.16 5.85 -0.90
C TYR A 168 -14.30 4.96 -1.42
N ASP A 169 -15.25 5.52 -2.18
CA ASP A 169 -16.37 4.74 -2.73
C ASP A 169 -15.91 3.61 -3.65
N PHE A 170 -14.86 3.86 -4.45
CA PHE A 170 -14.30 2.84 -5.32
C PHE A 170 -13.66 1.71 -4.52
N TYR A 171 -12.79 2.04 -3.56
CA TYR A 171 -12.11 1.02 -2.76
C TYR A 171 -13.03 0.31 -1.77
N LEU A 172 -14.05 0.98 -1.23
CA LEU A 172 -15.08 0.34 -0.42
C LEU A 172 -15.80 -0.74 -1.24
N GLY A 173 -16.27 -0.39 -2.44
CA GLY A 173 -16.94 -1.35 -3.33
C GLY A 173 -16.04 -2.50 -3.74
N TYR A 174 -14.78 -2.20 -4.12
CA TYR A 174 -13.80 -3.20 -4.50
C TYR A 174 -13.44 -4.12 -3.31
N GLY A 175 -13.16 -3.54 -2.14
CA GLY A 175 -12.79 -4.27 -0.93
C GLY A 175 -13.87 -5.26 -0.48
N VAL A 176 -15.12 -4.82 -0.42
CA VAL A 176 -16.25 -5.70 -0.08
C VAL A 176 -16.43 -6.81 -1.11
N LYS A 177 -16.38 -6.48 -2.41
CA LYS A 177 -16.54 -7.45 -3.51
C LYS A 177 -15.45 -8.53 -3.52
N HIS A 178 -14.21 -8.15 -3.21
CA HIS A 178 -13.02 -9.01 -3.34
C HIS A 178 -12.42 -9.43 -1.99
N ASN A 179 -13.10 -9.17 -0.89
CA ASN A 179 -12.66 -9.49 0.48
C ASN A 179 -11.25 -8.94 0.79
N LYS A 180 -11.05 -7.65 0.49
CA LYS A 180 -9.82 -6.92 0.81
C LYS A 180 -10.07 -5.95 1.96
N ILE A 181 -9.10 -5.78 2.84
CA ILE A 181 -9.18 -4.83 3.94
C ILE A 181 -9.15 -3.41 3.38
N VAL A 182 -10.02 -2.54 3.88
CA VAL A 182 -10.06 -1.13 3.51
C VAL A 182 -9.36 -0.32 4.59
N THR A 183 -8.23 0.27 4.26
CA THR A 183 -7.49 1.14 5.18
C THR A 183 -8.19 2.49 5.31
N LEU A 184 -8.39 2.93 6.55
CA LEU A 184 -8.93 4.24 6.90
C LEU A 184 -7.82 5.17 7.36
N ASP A 185 -7.17 5.88 6.44
CA ASP A 185 -6.27 6.99 6.78
C ASP A 185 -7.11 8.25 7.06
N THR A 186 -7.03 8.76 8.28
CA THR A 186 -7.80 9.94 8.71
C THR A 186 -7.42 11.21 7.93
N GLY A 187 -6.21 11.28 7.38
CA GLY A 187 -5.75 12.38 6.53
C GLY A 187 -6.33 12.35 5.10
N HIS A 188 -6.94 11.23 4.70
CA HIS A 188 -7.48 11.04 3.36
C HIS A 188 -9.00 11.24 3.25
N PHE A 189 -9.61 11.83 4.28
CA PHE A 189 -11.04 12.18 4.28
C PHE A 189 -11.24 13.68 4.42
N HIS A 190 -12.40 14.17 3.99
CA HIS A 190 -12.75 15.55 4.17
C HIS A 190 -12.89 15.87 5.67
N LEU A 191 -12.51 17.09 6.06
CA LEU A 191 -12.51 17.53 7.48
C LEU A 191 -13.87 17.46 8.17
N THR A 192 -14.95 17.42 7.39
CA THR A 192 -16.34 17.29 7.91
C THR A 192 -16.79 15.85 8.07
N GLU A 193 -15.99 14.87 7.67
CA GLU A 193 -16.33 13.44 7.80
C GLU A 193 -15.84 12.88 9.14
N SER A 194 -16.69 12.10 9.80
CA SER A 194 -16.30 11.31 10.97
C SER A 194 -15.78 9.96 10.53
N ILE A 195 -14.48 9.72 10.73
CA ILE A 195 -13.87 8.43 10.42
C ILE A 195 -14.40 7.35 11.37
N ALA A 196 -14.65 7.70 12.64
CA ALA A 196 -15.20 6.77 13.63
C ALA A 196 -16.55 6.16 13.18
N ASP A 197 -17.39 6.93 12.51
CA ASP A 197 -18.69 6.43 11.99
C ASP A 197 -18.50 5.39 10.87
N LYS A 198 -17.41 5.50 10.09
CA LYS A 198 -17.11 4.53 9.02
C LYS A 198 -16.75 3.14 9.55
N ILE A 199 -16.12 3.07 10.72
CA ILE A 199 -15.69 1.81 11.35
C ILE A 199 -16.87 0.88 11.56
N SER A 200 -17.93 1.37 12.19
CA SER A 200 -19.12 0.57 12.49
C SER A 200 -19.83 0.06 11.23
N SER A 201 -19.81 0.85 10.16
CA SER A 201 -20.38 0.46 8.86
C SER A 201 -19.54 -0.59 8.17
N LEU A 202 -18.21 -0.41 8.15
CA LEU A 202 -17.29 -1.35 7.49
C LEU A 202 -17.33 -2.73 8.14
N LEU A 203 -17.33 -2.79 9.48
CA LEU A 203 -17.33 -4.07 10.23
C LEU A 203 -18.59 -4.92 10.02
N LEU A 204 -19.66 -4.38 9.40
CA LEU A 204 -20.80 -5.17 8.95
C LEU A 204 -20.51 -5.96 7.67
N PHE A 205 -19.58 -5.54 6.87
CA PHE A 205 -19.30 -6.09 5.54
C PHE A 205 -17.90 -6.68 5.39
N THR A 206 -16.97 -6.25 6.25
CA THR A 206 -15.58 -6.74 6.26
C THR A 206 -15.22 -7.21 7.67
N PRO A 207 -14.51 -8.34 7.82
CA PRO A 207 -14.13 -8.85 9.14
C PRO A 207 -13.04 -8.00 9.81
N GLU A 208 -12.34 -7.19 9.05
CA GLU A 208 -11.18 -6.39 9.47
C GLU A 208 -11.15 -5.03 8.76
N ILE A 209 -10.52 -4.06 9.42
CA ILE A 209 -10.28 -2.71 8.90
C ILE A 209 -8.80 -2.37 9.15
#